data_c6121e53cd0c6e5f75feb314619ac32e
#
_entry.id   c6121e53cd0c6e5f75feb314619ac32e
#
_cell.length_a   1.000
_cell.length_b   1.000
_cell.length_c   1.000
_cell.angle_alpha   90.00
_cell.angle_beta   90.00
_cell.angle_gamma   90.00
#
_symmetry.space_group_name_H-M   'P 1'
#
loop_
_entity.id
_entity.type
_entity.pdbx_description
1 polymer ?
#
loop_
_entity_poly.entity_id
_entity_poly.type
_entity_poly.pdbx_seq_one_letter_code
_entity_poly.pdbx_strand_id
1 'polypeptide(L)'
;MNFQELLTRLSASCFAADRPDYDWKTLRLFPETGLSLVLIARLFAALVLCVIGALLHSMALRYVLLILSVLICGYDYLAAALSCILARQVFRPAVLIIVCVIGTLAVGQPVDAAVFLLVYRLVTILIAVVTQHAQKTLKDAVGGEIHSTAEFPAPKWIDYLAPAGLCIAILVAVLESVLKVATVSQAIHAAMIALFLSTPCALLVSVPLVWYSAVNGAYRCNVLFRSCRSMRALNAVRAVAVDEGEGDNQLPKVVSVKSDQLTPDALLQLAANAESCSSSRTARAICAAYTGPIRSEYLSNAVDIPESGVEVYIESTRVCVGTRELMILKGVDIPDADLSDGYVVYVSVGEQYAGKILLQEVVQSDVKPALKELRALGVHTITLFSNASNDSVSKNAKELQADHLYCKCSNEEKEQLLTQQVEKLDDGELLLYYDRRCTAHPEHSGADLDVCVIPEESEERFDADVLLTSQDPYLLTEAIETAGWVEGICREHLVIGAAVKVLLLVLAELGYCTLWFAAVLDGAAVLGTLLMAIRAFGFDKQHHRVRDYLPKIKSE
;
A
#
# COMPACT_ATOMS: atom_id res chain seq x y z
N MET A 1 4.84 43.45 -3.70
CA MET A 1 4.55 42.10 -4.27
C MET A 1 5.62 41.81 -5.31
N ASN A 2 6.41 40.78 -5.09
CA ASN A 2 7.51 40.41 -6.00
C ASN A 2 6.90 39.86 -7.31
N PHE A 3 7.56 40.06 -8.46
CA PHE A 3 7.08 39.61 -9.76
C PHE A 3 6.78 38.09 -9.79
N GLN A 4 7.62 37.28 -9.12
CA GLN A 4 7.38 35.87 -8.94
C GLN A 4 6.09 35.55 -8.14
N GLU A 5 5.83 36.31 -7.09
CA GLU A 5 4.62 36.17 -6.27
C GLU A 5 3.34 36.49 -7.07
N LEU A 6 3.43 37.49 -7.95
CA LEU A 6 2.35 37.81 -8.90
C LEU A 6 2.09 36.65 -9.87
N LEU A 7 3.13 36.08 -10.46
CA LEU A 7 3.03 34.94 -11.38
C LEU A 7 2.46 33.70 -10.70
N THR A 8 2.88 33.41 -9.48
CA THR A 8 2.35 32.29 -8.70
C THR A 8 0.85 32.45 -8.41
N ARG A 9 0.40 33.66 -8.06
CA ARG A 9 -1.04 33.93 -7.87
C ARG A 9 -1.84 33.84 -9.17
N LEU A 10 -1.30 34.30 -10.28
CA LEU A 10 -1.95 34.21 -11.58
C LEU A 10 -2.04 32.77 -12.10
N SER A 11 -1.07 31.93 -11.78
CA SER A 11 -1.05 30.52 -12.14
C SER A 11 -1.86 29.62 -11.20
N ALA A 12 -2.45 30.18 -10.13
CA ALA A 12 -3.18 29.38 -9.13
C ALA A 12 -4.37 28.58 -9.68
N SER A 13 -4.95 29.01 -10.80
CA SER A 13 -6.04 28.32 -11.47
C SER A 13 -5.60 27.27 -12.50
N CYS A 14 -4.28 27.11 -12.73
CA CYS A 14 -3.75 26.06 -13.58
C CYS A 14 -3.82 24.71 -12.91
N PHE A 15 -3.74 23.67 -13.73
CA PHE A 15 -3.57 22.30 -13.25
C PHE A 15 -2.27 22.19 -12.42
N ALA A 16 -2.30 21.43 -11.32
CA ALA A 16 -1.18 21.42 -10.38
C ALA A 16 0.15 21.02 -11.03
N ALA A 17 0.14 20.06 -11.95
CA ALA A 17 1.32 19.63 -12.68
C ALA A 17 1.93 20.70 -13.59
N ASP A 18 1.17 21.72 -13.95
CA ASP A 18 1.62 22.83 -14.79
C ASP A 18 2.34 23.93 -14.00
N ARG A 19 2.30 23.86 -12.67
CA ARG A 19 2.89 24.87 -11.78
C ARG A 19 4.36 24.60 -11.50
N PRO A 20 5.17 25.64 -11.23
CA PRO A 20 6.59 25.49 -10.91
C PRO A 20 6.84 24.87 -9.53
N ASP A 21 5.90 24.98 -8.61
CA ASP A 21 5.95 24.46 -7.23
C ASP A 21 5.57 22.98 -7.12
N TYR A 22 5.09 22.37 -8.20
CA TYR A 22 4.78 20.95 -8.21
C TYR A 22 6.04 20.09 -8.19
N ASP A 23 6.14 19.20 -7.20
CA ASP A 23 7.24 18.25 -7.11
C ASP A 23 7.00 17.04 -8.02
N TRP A 24 7.77 16.97 -9.11
CA TRP A 24 7.72 15.87 -10.08
C TRP A 24 8.38 14.59 -9.59
N LYS A 25 9.14 14.64 -8.50
CA LYS A 25 9.75 13.46 -7.90
C LYS A 25 8.72 12.65 -7.12
N THR A 26 7.69 13.32 -6.63
CA THR A 26 6.56 12.70 -5.95
C THR A 26 5.28 13.08 -6.67
N LEU A 27 4.62 12.10 -7.27
CA LEU A 27 3.31 12.28 -7.89
C LEU A 27 2.28 12.39 -6.76
N ARG A 28 1.70 13.58 -6.58
CA ARG A 28 0.63 13.80 -5.60
C ARG A 28 -0.71 13.85 -6.30
N LEU A 29 -1.73 13.25 -5.71
CA LEU A 29 -3.10 13.52 -6.10
C LEU A 29 -3.43 14.98 -5.77
N PHE A 30 -4.01 15.67 -6.74
CA PHE A 30 -4.09 17.14 -6.74
C PHE A 30 -4.95 17.68 -5.61
N PRO A 31 -4.46 18.67 -4.84
CA PRO A 31 -5.31 19.44 -3.97
C PRO A 31 -6.21 20.37 -4.79
N GLU A 32 -7.37 20.58 -4.27
CA GLU A 32 -8.46 21.50 -4.63
C GLU A 32 -8.20 22.54 -5.72
N THR A 33 -8.51 22.22 -6.97
CA THR A 33 -8.82 23.23 -7.98
C THR A 33 -10.33 23.40 -7.98
N GLY A 34 -10.85 24.23 -7.09
CA GLY A 34 -12.28 24.51 -7.03
C GLY A 34 -12.79 25.10 -8.35
N LEU A 35 -13.87 24.53 -8.90
CA LEU A 35 -14.63 25.16 -9.98
C LEU A 35 -15.13 26.52 -9.48
N SER A 36 -14.38 27.58 -9.76
CA SER A 36 -14.82 28.93 -9.43
C SER A 36 -15.76 29.45 -10.54
N LEU A 37 -16.78 30.16 -10.12
CA LEU A 37 -17.74 30.79 -11.06
C LEU A 37 -17.02 31.72 -12.06
N VAL A 38 -15.90 32.31 -11.63
CA VAL A 38 -15.01 33.13 -12.46
C VAL A 38 -14.36 32.31 -13.57
N LEU A 39 -13.91 31.09 -13.28
CA LEU A 39 -13.32 30.19 -14.27
C LEU A 39 -14.31 29.80 -15.35
N ILE A 40 -15.55 29.46 -14.95
CA ILE A 40 -16.64 29.11 -15.87
C ILE A 40 -16.98 30.32 -16.77
N ALA A 41 -17.12 31.50 -16.20
CA ALA A 41 -17.40 32.72 -16.94
C ALA A 41 -16.27 33.06 -17.95
N ARG A 42 -15.01 32.86 -17.57
CA ARG A 42 -13.86 33.03 -18.47
C ARG A 42 -13.88 32.06 -19.65
N LEU A 43 -14.16 30.78 -19.41
CA LEU A 43 -14.25 29.77 -20.46
C LEU A 43 -15.40 30.10 -21.43
N PHE A 44 -16.54 30.51 -20.88
CA PHE A 44 -17.66 30.91 -21.71
C PHE A 44 -17.33 32.15 -22.58
N ALA A 45 -16.70 33.16 -22.00
CA ALA A 45 -16.27 34.34 -22.74
C ALA A 45 -15.24 34.00 -23.85
N ALA A 46 -14.26 33.16 -23.54
CA ALA A 46 -13.28 32.71 -24.51
C ALA A 46 -13.91 31.86 -25.63
N LEU A 47 -14.88 30.99 -25.30
CA LEU A 47 -15.65 30.22 -26.28
C LEU A 47 -16.45 31.13 -27.23
N VAL A 48 -17.17 32.11 -26.69
CA VAL A 48 -17.94 33.06 -27.48
C VAL A 48 -17.01 33.85 -28.43
N LEU A 49 -15.89 34.33 -27.96
CA LEU A 49 -14.90 35.03 -28.79
C LEU A 49 -14.30 34.12 -29.86
N CYS A 50 -14.04 32.86 -29.53
CA CYS A 50 -13.55 31.88 -30.49
C CYS A 50 -14.56 31.59 -31.59
N VAL A 51 -15.83 31.39 -31.25
CA VAL A 51 -16.91 31.15 -32.23
C VAL A 51 -17.13 32.36 -33.12
N ILE A 52 -17.22 33.57 -32.53
CA ILE A 52 -17.37 34.81 -33.31
C ILE A 52 -16.15 35.00 -34.23
N GLY A 53 -14.93 34.85 -33.71
CA GLY A 53 -13.71 34.96 -34.49
C GLY A 53 -13.61 33.96 -35.64
N ALA A 54 -14.09 32.70 -35.44
CA ALA A 54 -14.10 31.68 -36.47
C ALA A 54 -15.09 31.97 -37.61
N LEU A 55 -16.21 32.61 -37.31
CA LEU A 55 -17.26 32.94 -38.28
C LEU A 55 -16.98 34.25 -39.06
N LEU A 56 -16.07 35.10 -38.60
CA LEU A 56 -15.78 36.36 -39.22
C LEU A 56 -14.93 36.22 -40.50
N HIS A 57 -15.34 36.92 -41.55
CA HIS A 57 -14.65 36.95 -42.84
C HIS A 57 -13.46 37.94 -42.89
N SER A 58 -13.45 38.95 -42.00
CA SER A 58 -12.37 39.95 -41.93
C SER A 58 -11.15 39.35 -41.27
N MET A 59 -10.04 39.16 -41.99
CA MET A 59 -8.81 38.56 -41.49
C MET A 59 -8.26 39.24 -40.25
N ALA A 60 -8.16 40.57 -40.23
CA ALA A 60 -7.61 41.34 -39.10
C ALA A 60 -8.46 41.16 -37.84
N LEU A 61 -9.78 41.30 -37.93
CA LEU A 61 -10.69 41.21 -36.79
C LEU A 61 -10.73 39.75 -36.26
N ARG A 62 -10.72 38.76 -37.17
CA ARG A 62 -10.59 37.34 -36.83
C ARG A 62 -9.38 37.05 -35.97
N TYR A 63 -8.19 37.48 -36.39
CA TYR A 63 -6.95 37.30 -35.61
C TYR A 63 -7.04 37.98 -34.24
N VAL A 64 -7.53 39.22 -34.18
CA VAL A 64 -7.66 39.92 -32.89
C VAL A 64 -8.57 39.19 -31.92
N LEU A 65 -9.74 38.73 -32.34
CA LEU A 65 -10.70 38.03 -31.47
C LEU A 65 -10.17 36.66 -31.03
N LEU A 66 -9.51 35.90 -31.92
CA LEU A 66 -8.95 34.62 -31.58
C LEU A 66 -7.75 34.73 -30.63
N ILE A 67 -6.88 35.71 -30.82
CA ILE A 67 -5.79 36.01 -29.88
C ILE A 67 -6.36 36.46 -28.52
N LEU A 68 -7.42 37.26 -28.51
CA LEU A 68 -8.08 37.66 -27.26
C LEU A 68 -8.71 36.44 -26.55
N SER A 69 -9.31 35.52 -27.30
CA SER A 69 -9.81 34.26 -26.77
C SER A 69 -8.69 33.44 -26.12
N VAL A 70 -7.55 33.29 -26.81
CA VAL A 70 -6.36 32.57 -26.27
C VAL A 70 -5.85 33.23 -24.99
N LEU A 71 -5.76 34.57 -24.95
CA LEU A 71 -5.31 35.30 -23.79
C LEU A 71 -6.26 35.16 -22.59
N ILE A 72 -7.58 35.28 -22.80
CA ILE A 72 -8.58 35.10 -21.74
C ILE A 72 -8.60 33.66 -21.21
N CYS A 73 -8.50 32.67 -22.10
CA CYS A 73 -8.48 31.27 -21.72
C CYS A 73 -7.21 30.89 -21.00
N GLY A 74 -6.04 31.38 -21.45
CA GLY A 74 -4.72 30.85 -21.10
C GLY A 74 -3.75 31.79 -20.43
N TYR A 75 -4.18 32.96 -19.91
CA TYR A 75 -3.25 33.89 -19.24
C TYR A 75 -2.56 33.25 -18.03
N ASP A 76 -3.25 32.34 -17.34
CA ASP A 76 -2.73 31.59 -16.20
C ASP A 76 -1.68 30.56 -16.66
N TYR A 77 -1.89 29.85 -17.79
CA TYR A 77 -0.86 29.00 -18.38
C TYR A 77 0.35 29.79 -18.85
N LEU A 78 0.13 30.99 -19.39
CA LEU A 78 1.23 31.87 -19.76
C LEU A 78 2.03 32.30 -18.53
N ALA A 79 1.35 32.64 -17.43
CA ALA A 79 2.00 32.95 -16.17
C ALA A 79 2.76 31.75 -15.58
N ALA A 80 2.17 30.54 -15.64
CA ALA A 80 2.82 29.33 -15.22
C ALA A 80 4.06 29.02 -16.08
N ALA A 81 3.95 29.11 -17.41
CA ALA A 81 5.06 28.88 -18.32
C ALA A 81 6.22 29.88 -18.06
N LEU A 82 5.90 31.17 -17.88
CA LEU A 82 6.90 32.16 -17.58
C LEU A 82 7.60 31.92 -16.24
N SER A 83 6.83 31.52 -15.21
CA SER A 83 7.41 31.17 -13.91
C SER A 83 8.27 29.92 -13.96
N CYS A 84 7.89 28.90 -14.75
CA CYS A 84 8.70 27.71 -14.99
C CYS A 84 10.00 28.02 -15.74
N ILE A 85 9.95 28.89 -16.75
CA ILE A 85 11.15 29.33 -17.48
C ILE A 85 12.11 30.09 -16.55
N LEU A 86 11.59 30.99 -15.71
CA LEU A 86 12.39 31.71 -14.72
C LEU A 86 13.01 30.77 -13.66
N ALA A 87 12.31 29.68 -13.32
CA ALA A 87 12.80 28.61 -12.45
C ALA A 87 13.74 27.63 -13.17
N ARG A 88 14.11 27.84 -14.44
CA ARG A 88 14.89 26.96 -15.30
C ARG A 88 14.28 25.57 -15.51
N GLN A 89 12.97 25.46 -15.41
CA GLN A 89 12.20 24.22 -15.60
C GLN A 89 11.49 24.23 -16.96
N VAL A 90 12.25 24.22 -18.04
CA VAL A 90 11.73 24.47 -19.41
C VAL A 90 10.85 23.32 -19.93
N PHE A 91 11.02 22.11 -19.41
CA PHE A 91 10.28 20.92 -19.87
C PHE A 91 8.97 20.67 -19.12
N ARG A 92 8.41 21.69 -18.47
CA ARG A 92 7.11 21.58 -17.81
C ARG A 92 5.95 21.64 -18.82
N PRO A 93 4.82 20.92 -18.58
CA PRO A 93 3.67 20.91 -19.50
C PRO A 93 3.17 22.30 -19.88
N ALA A 94 3.09 23.24 -18.92
CA ALA A 94 2.68 24.61 -19.20
C ALA A 94 3.54 25.29 -20.28
N VAL A 95 4.86 25.07 -20.24
CA VAL A 95 5.78 25.63 -21.25
C VAL A 95 5.53 25.00 -22.62
N LEU A 96 5.39 23.66 -22.66
CA LEU A 96 5.16 22.92 -23.89
C LEU A 96 3.84 23.32 -24.56
N ILE A 97 2.77 23.47 -23.76
CA ILE A 97 1.45 23.91 -24.25
C ILE A 97 1.51 25.31 -24.83
N ILE A 98 2.16 26.26 -24.15
CA ILE A 98 2.30 27.62 -24.66
C ILE A 98 3.15 27.63 -25.93
N VAL A 99 4.21 26.82 -26.03
CA VAL A 99 5.00 26.66 -27.27
C VAL A 99 4.12 26.13 -28.40
N CYS A 100 3.25 25.12 -28.15
CA CYS A 100 2.29 24.61 -29.14
C CYS A 100 1.32 25.69 -29.61
N VAL A 101 0.79 26.50 -28.70
CA VAL A 101 -0.13 27.61 -29.02
C VAL A 101 0.56 28.65 -29.88
N ILE A 102 1.77 29.11 -29.50
CA ILE A 102 2.55 30.09 -30.24
C ILE A 102 2.95 29.54 -31.61
N GLY A 103 3.42 28.30 -31.69
CA GLY A 103 3.79 27.65 -32.95
C GLY A 103 2.62 27.55 -33.92
N THR A 104 1.44 27.16 -33.45
CA THR A 104 0.22 27.07 -34.26
C THR A 104 -0.25 28.46 -34.73
N LEU A 105 -0.15 29.50 -33.88
CA LEU A 105 -0.42 30.89 -34.28
C LEU A 105 0.57 31.39 -35.35
N ALA A 106 1.85 31.07 -35.23
CA ALA A 106 2.90 31.46 -36.16
C ALA A 106 2.72 30.80 -37.55
N VAL A 107 2.16 29.60 -37.57
CA VAL A 107 1.81 28.86 -38.81
C VAL A 107 0.57 29.44 -39.51
N GLY A 108 -0.14 30.40 -38.88
CA GLY A 108 -1.32 31.05 -39.45
C GLY A 108 -2.62 30.30 -39.21
N GLN A 109 -2.66 29.46 -38.20
CA GLN A 109 -3.86 28.66 -37.81
C GLN A 109 -4.43 29.12 -36.43
N PRO A 110 -4.92 30.37 -36.31
CA PRO A 110 -5.35 30.91 -35.03
C PRO A 110 -6.61 30.23 -34.45
N VAL A 111 -7.46 29.67 -35.30
CA VAL A 111 -8.64 28.90 -34.86
C VAL A 111 -8.21 27.63 -34.16
N ASP A 112 -7.26 26.90 -34.77
CA ASP A 112 -6.77 25.66 -34.19
C ASP A 112 -6.08 25.89 -32.82
N ALA A 113 -5.29 26.97 -32.70
CA ALA A 113 -4.67 27.37 -31.44
C ALA A 113 -5.71 27.72 -30.35
N ALA A 114 -6.76 28.47 -30.69
CA ALA A 114 -7.80 28.86 -29.74
C ALA A 114 -8.65 27.66 -29.28
N VAL A 115 -9.06 26.81 -30.23
CA VAL A 115 -9.84 25.61 -29.93
C VAL A 115 -9.01 24.61 -29.13
N PHE A 116 -7.74 24.41 -29.50
CA PHE A 116 -6.81 23.56 -28.74
C PHE A 116 -6.74 23.98 -27.26
N LEU A 117 -6.50 25.26 -26.99
CA LEU A 117 -6.36 25.73 -25.61
C LEU A 117 -7.67 25.62 -24.81
N LEU A 118 -8.81 25.87 -25.44
CA LEU A 118 -10.14 25.67 -24.84
C LEU A 118 -10.40 24.22 -24.50
N VAL A 119 -10.11 23.30 -25.44
CA VAL A 119 -10.26 21.84 -25.24
C VAL A 119 -9.34 21.36 -24.13
N TYR A 120 -8.06 21.73 -24.19
CA TYR A 120 -7.09 21.37 -23.17
C TYR A 120 -7.55 21.82 -21.77
N ARG A 121 -8.03 23.05 -21.67
CA ARG A 121 -8.56 23.61 -20.42
C ARG A 121 -9.78 22.83 -19.92
N LEU A 122 -10.70 22.52 -20.82
CA LEU A 122 -11.89 21.72 -20.47
C LEU A 122 -11.51 20.33 -19.95
N VAL A 123 -10.59 19.67 -20.64
CA VAL A 123 -10.10 18.34 -20.25
C VAL A 123 -9.42 18.39 -18.87
N THR A 124 -8.56 19.37 -18.62
CA THR A 124 -7.89 19.51 -17.31
C THR A 124 -8.88 19.78 -16.17
N ILE A 125 -9.94 20.54 -16.41
CA ILE A 125 -11.01 20.75 -15.42
C ILE A 125 -11.78 19.47 -15.18
N LEU A 126 -12.16 18.74 -16.23
CA LEU A 126 -12.85 17.45 -16.07
C LEU A 126 -12.01 16.44 -15.27
N ILE A 127 -10.73 16.35 -15.56
CA ILE A 127 -9.78 15.52 -14.80
C ILE A 127 -9.79 15.94 -13.33
N ALA A 128 -9.67 17.23 -13.04
CA ALA A 128 -9.67 17.74 -11.67
C ALA A 128 -10.98 17.40 -10.93
N VAL A 129 -12.14 17.60 -11.57
CA VAL A 129 -13.45 17.28 -10.99
C VAL A 129 -13.59 15.78 -10.71
N VAL A 130 -13.23 14.92 -11.67
CA VAL A 130 -13.30 13.46 -11.49
C VAL A 130 -12.39 13.00 -10.36
N THR A 131 -11.16 13.51 -10.32
CA THR A 131 -10.19 13.17 -9.26
C THR A 131 -10.67 13.63 -7.88
N GLN A 132 -11.19 14.85 -7.75
CA GLN A 132 -11.75 15.36 -6.49
C GLN A 132 -12.97 14.54 -6.04
N HIS A 133 -13.87 14.22 -6.97
CA HIS A 133 -15.03 13.40 -6.66
C HIS A 133 -14.63 12.01 -6.19
N ALA A 134 -13.68 11.37 -6.87
CA ALA A 134 -13.13 10.08 -6.48
C ALA A 134 -12.49 10.14 -5.08
N GLN A 135 -11.67 11.16 -4.79
CA GLN A 135 -11.07 11.34 -3.47
C GLN A 135 -12.11 11.52 -2.37
N LYS A 136 -13.14 12.34 -2.62
CA LYS A 136 -14.22 12.57 -1.65
C LYS A 136 -14.99 11.27 -1.39
N THR A 137 -15.42 10.58 -2.44
CA THR A 137 -16.17 9.32 -2.32
C THR A 137 -15.36 8.26 -1.55
N LEU A 138 -14.04 8.18 -1.80
CA LEU A 138 -13.17 7.24 -1.10
C LEU A 138 -12.99 7.61 0.37
N LYS A 139 -12.82 8.91 0.70
CA LYS A 139 -12.77 9.37 2.09
C LYS A 139 -14.07 9.09 2.84
N ASP A 140 -15.21 9.37 2.22
CA ASP A 140 -16.53 9.13 2.82
C ASP A 140 -16.77 7.61 3.04
N ALA A 141 -16.27 6.76 2.14
CA ALA A 141 -16.38 5.31 2.26
C ALA A 141 -15.52 4.71 3.39
N VAL A 142 -14.40 5.35 3.73
CA VAL A 142 -13.47 4.91 4.78
C VAL A 142 -13.84 5.48 6.16
N GLY A 143 -14.69 6.52 6.21
CA GLY A 143 -15.23 7.03 7.49
C GLY A 143 -14.29 7.85 8.35
N GLY A 144 -13.12 8.28 7.85
CA GLY A 144 -12.15 9.02 8.64
C GLY A 144 -10.98 9.63 7.90
N GLU A 145 -10.06 10.20 8.66
CA GLU A 145 -8.78 10.69 8.11
C GLU A 145 -7.92 9.50 7.67
N ILE A 146 -7.78 9.35 6.37
CA ILE A 146 -6.83 8.38 5.83
C ILE A 146 -5.43 8.95 6.07
N HIS A 147 -4.66 8.30 6.92
CA HIS A 147 -3.25 8.63 7.16
C HIS A 147 -2.34 8.26 5.99
N SER A 148 -2.87 7.62 4.93
CA SER A 148 -2.10 7.29 3.75
C SER A 148 -1.77 8.56 2.96
N THR A 149 -0.48 8.82 2.77
CA THR A 149 -0.05 9.88 1.88
C THR A 149 -0.36 9.50 0.44
N ALA A 150 -1.07 10.37 -0.28
CA ALA A 150 -1.35 10.19 -1.71
C ALA A 150 -0.09 10.43 -2.59
N GLU A 151 1.09 10.32 -1.99
CA GLU A 151 2.38 10.53 -2.65
C GLU A 151 2.86 9.23 -3.28
N PHE A 152 3.27 9.32 -4.52
CA PHE A 152 3.79 8.21 -5.29
C PHE A 152 5.11 8.61 -5.94
N PRO A 153 6.22 7.87 -5.73
CA PRO A 153 7.48 8.20 -6.36
C PRO A 153 7.36 8.08 -7.88
N ALA A 154 7.65 9.16 -8.59
CA ALA A 154 7.64 9.16 -10.04
C ALA A 154 8.72 8.23 -10.59
N PRO A 155 8.42 7.45 -11.63
CA PRO A 155 9.44 6.68 -12.34
C PRO A 155 10.51 7.62 -12.91
N LYS A 156 11.79 7.29 -12.76
CA LYS A 156 12.94 8.12 -13.22
C LYS A 156 12.89 8.48 -14.71
N TRP A 157 12.24 7.67 -15.54
CA TRP A 157 12.14 7.90 -16.99
C TRP A 157 11.14 9.03 -17.36
N ILE A 158 10.28 9.46 -16.46
CA ILE A 158 9.35 10.58 -16.70
C ILE A 158 10.08 11.89 -17.04
N ASP A 159 11.25 12.13 -16.43
CA ASP A 159 12.04 13.33 -16.68
C ASP A 159 12.59 13.38 -18.11
N TYR A 160 12.70 12.24 -18.78
CA TYR A 160 13.20 12.14 -20.15
C TYR A 160 12.12 12.24 -21.22
N LEU A 161 10.84 12.10 -20.87
CA LEU A 161 9.74 12.12 -21.85
C LEU A 161 9.62 13.44 -22.60
N ALA A 162 9.62 14.56 -21.89
CA ALA A 162 9.45 15.85 -22.52
C ALA A 162 10.68 16.27 -23.37
N PRO A 163 11.94 16.09 -22.91
CA PRO A 163 13.11 16.26 -23.78
C PRO A 163 13.10 15.36 -25.01
N ALA A 164 12.75 14.08 -24.84
CA ALA A 164 12.66 13.14 -25.96
C ALA A 164 11.58 13.56 -26.97
N GLY A 165 10.42 14.01 -26.48
CA GLY A 165 9.35 14.53 -27.32
C GLY A 165 9.73 15.78 -28.10
N LEU A 166 10.49 16.70 -27.50
CA LEU A 166 11.05 17.85 -28.20
C LEU A 166 12.01 17.42 -29.31
N CYS A 167 12.88 16.45 -29.03
CA CYS A 167 13.78 15.90 -30.05
C CYS A 167 13.01 15.26 -31.21
N ILE A 168 11.95 14.49 -30.90
CA ILE A 168 11.07 13.88 -31.90
C ILE A 168 10.36 14.98 -32.73
N ALA A 169 9.81 16.00 -32.10
CA ALA A 169 9.15 17.10 -32.79
C ALA A 169 10.08 17.83 -33.75
N ILE A 170 11.32 18.12 -33.33
CA ILE A 170 12.33 18.74 -34.19
C ILE A 170 12.71 17.80 -35.34
N LEU A 171 12.93 16.51 -35.05
CA LEU A 171 13.28 15.51 -36.05
C LEU A 171 12.19 15.40 -37.12
N VAL A 172 10.92 15.34 -36.72
CA VAL A 172 9.76 15.33 -37.63
C VAL A 172 9.76 16.57 -38.53
N ALA A 173 9.83 17.76 -37.95
CA ALA A 173 9.82 19.00 -38.72
C ALA A 173 10.97 19.10 -39.73
N VAL A 174 12.19 18.67 -39.36
CA VAL A 174 13.35 18.66 -40.24
C VAL A 174 13.20 17.61 -41.34
N LEU A 175 12.79 16.39 -41.00
CA LEU A 175 12.65 15.28 -41.94
C LEU A 175 11.62 15.57 -43.02
N GLU A 176 10.42 16.05 -42.65
CA GLU A 176 9.37 16.42 -43.59
C GLU A 176 9.80 17.59 -44.50
N SER A 177 10.49 18.59 -43.93
CA SER A 177 10.97 19.73 -44.69
C SER A 177 12.09 19.32 -45.69
N VAL A 178 13.03 18.46 -45.29
CA VAL A 178 14.16 18.00 -46.14
C VAL A 178 13.66 17.07 -47.22
N LEU A 179 12.77 16.14 -46.90
CA LEU A 179 12.21 15.18 -47.86
C LEU A 179 11.19 15.82 -48.79
N LYS A 180 10.83 17.09 -48.57
CA LYS A 180 9.80 17.84 -49.34
C LYS A 180 8.44 17.12 -49.42
N VAL A 181 8.12 16.34 -48.39
CA VAL A 181 6.84 15.61 -48.27
C VAL A 181 5.73 16.57 -47.90
N ALA A 182 6.04 17.55 -47.07
CA ALA A 182 5.10 18.56 -46.57
C ALA A 182 5.64 19.97 -46.78
N THR A 183 4.74 20.96 -46.75
CA THR A 183 5.14 22.38 -46.68
C THR A 183 5.71 22.67 -45.30
N VAL A 184 6.60 23.68 -45.18
CA VAL A 184 7.16 24.09 -43.88
C VAL A 184 6.08 24.36 -42.84
N SER A 185 4.95 24.91 -43.25
CA SER A 185 3.80 25.15 -42.37
C SER A 185 3.20 23.85 -41.82
N GLN A 186 3.03 22.83 -42.67
CA GLN A 186 2.51 21.51 -42.26
C GLN A 186 3.51 20.78 -41.36
N ALA A 187 4.81 20.83 -41.67
CA ALA A 187 5.86 20.23 -40.86
C ALA A 187 5.92 20.86 -39.44
N ILE A 188 5.81 22.17 -39.32
CA ILE A 188 5.72 22.84 -38.01
C ILE A 188 4.46 22.41 -37.26
N HIS A 189 3.32 22.29 -37.95
CA HIS A 189 2.06 21.87 -37.34
C HIS A 189 2.15 20.43 -36.79
N ALA A 190 2.68 19.50 -37.57
CA ALA A 190 2.93 18.11 -37.14
C ALA A 190 3.90 18.06 -35.93
N ALA A 191 4.97 18.88 -35.95
CA ALA A 191 5.87 19.01 -34.83
C ALA A 191 5.19 19.52 -33.56
N MET A 192 4.23 20.46 -33.64
CA MET A 192 3.48 20.93 -32.48
C MET A 192 2.57 19.85 -31.91
N ILE A 193 1.98 19.00 -32.75
CA ILE A 193 1.20 17.85 -32.30
C ILE A 193 2.12 16.84 -31.62
N ALA A 194 3.27 16.51 -32.21
CA ALA A 194 4.25 15.60 -31.60
C ALA A 194 4.74 16.10 -30.24
N LEU A 195 5.00 17.42 -30.12
CA LEU A 195 5.38 18.05 -28.86
C LEU A 195 4.26 17.97 -27.81
N PHE A 196 3.01 18.20 -28.18
CA PHE A 196 1.86 18.06 -27.27
C PHE A 196 1.73 16.61 -26.79
N LEU A 197 1.82 15.63 -27.70
CA LEU A 197 1.67 14.21 -27.36
C LEU A 197 2.81 13.68 -26.48
N SER A 198 3.94 14.39 -26.39
CA SER A 198 5.04 14.04 -25.47
C SER A 198 4.73 14.36 -24.00
N THR A 199 3.67 15.12 -23.72
CA THR A 199 3.28 15.41 -22.33
C THR A 199 2.74 14.16 -21.63
N PRO A 200 3.21 13.83 -20.39
CA PRO A 200 2.83 12.58 -19.72
C PRO A 200 1.51 12.69 -18.94
N CYS A 201 0.48 13.36 -19.50
CA CYS A 201 -0.77 13.68 -18.77
C CYS A 201 -1.47 12.46 -18.18
N ALA A 202 -1.58 11.34 -18.93
CA ALA A 202 -2.21 10.11 -18.45
C ALA A 202 -1.48 9.51 -17.24
N LEU A 203 -0.15 9.49 -17.28
CA LEU A 203 0.69 8.95 -16.21
C LEU A 203 0.59 9.74 -14.92
N LEU A 204 0.60 11.07 -15.03
CA LEU A 204 0.58 11.97 -13.89
C LEU A 204 -0.69 11.88 -13.06
N VAL A 205 -1.78 11.43 -13.67
CA VAL A 205 -3.11 11.43 -13.03
C VAL A 205 -3.62 10.02 -12.77
N SER A 206 -3.55 9.13 -13.74
CA SER A 206 -4.17 7.80 -13.62
C SER A 206 -3.42 6.87 -12.67
N VAL A 207 -2.08 6.85 -12.70
CA VAL A 207 -1.29 5.95 -11.85
C VAL A 207 -1.44 6.27 -10.36
N PRO A 208 -1.27 7.52 -9.88
CA PRO A 208 -1.53 7.84 -8.49
C PRO A 208 -2.96 7.52 -8.05
N LEU A 209 -3.96 7.73 -8.93
CA LEU A 209 -5.35 7.44 -8.60
C LEU A 209 -5.61 5.93 -8.47
N VAL A 210 -4.97 5.09 -9.29
CA VAL A 210 -5.05 3.63 -9.18
C VAL A 210 -4.57 3.19 -7.79
N TRP A 211 -3.38 3.61 -7.38
CA TRP A 211 -2.82 3.26 -6.07
C TRP A 211 -3.66 3.82 -4.92
N TYR A 212 -4.11 5.05 -5.03
CA TYR A 212 -4.98 5.65 -4.03
C TYR A 212 -6.30 4.90 -3.89
N SER A 213 -6.92 4.50 -5.01
CA SER A 213 -8.14 3.71 -5.02
C SER A 213 -7.93 2.33 -4.38
N ALA A 214 -6.80 1.69 -4.68
CA ALA A 214 -6.45 0.38 -4.12
C ALA A 214 -6.23 0.42 -2.60
N VAL A 215 -5.49 1.41 -2.10
CA VAL A 215 -5.28 1.61 -0.65
C VAL A 215 -6.60 1.79 0.08
N ASN A 216 -7.53 2.57 -0.49
CA ASN A 216 -8.85 2.76 0.09
C ASN A 216 -9.73 1.51 -0.01
N GLY A 217 -9.56 0.71 -1.07
CA GLY A 217 -10.22 -0.60 -1.21
C GLY A 217 -9.74 -1.59 -0.14
N ALA A 218 -8.44 -1.64 0.09
CA ALA A 218 -7.80 -2.51 1.07
C ALA A 218 -8.28 -2.25 2.52
N TYR A 219 -8.53 -0.98 2.87
CA TYR A 219 -9.09 -0.62 4.17
C TYR A 219 -10.39 -1.37 4.50
N ARG A 220 -11.24 -1.59 3.51
CA ARG A 220 -12.51 -2.33 3.67
C ARG A 220 -12.31 -3.83 3.91
N CYS A 221 -11.12 -4.33 3.62
CA CYS A 221 -10.72 -5.73 3.79
C CYS A 221 -9.76 -5.93 4.97
N ASN A 222 -9.82 -5.04 5.96
CA ASN A 222 -9.01 -5.13 7.17
C ASN A 222 -7.49 -4.94 6.95
N VAL A 223 -7.10 -4.29 5.85
CA VAL A 223 -5.70 -3.95 5.54
C VAL A 223 -5.55 -2.44 5.42
N LEU A 224 -4.79 -1.84 6.34
CA LEU A 224 -4.49 -0.41 6.32
C LEU A 224 -3.06 -0.19 5.83
N PHE A 225 -2.90 0.56 4.76
CA PHE A 225 -1.60 0.98 4.26
C PHE A 225 -1.29 2.41 4.72
N ARG A 226 -0.10 2.62 5.26
CA ARG A 226 0.39 3.96 5.62
C ARG A 226 0.53 4.86 4.40
N SER A 227 0.92 4.29 3.26
CA SER A 227 1.13 5.02 2.02
C SER A 227 0.91 4.14 0.78
N CYS A 228 0.68 4.78 -0.37
CA CYS A 228 0.70 4.06 -1.65
C CYS A 228 2.07 3.43 -1.94
N ARG A 229 3.16 4.00 -1.38
CA ARG A 229 4.51 3.46 -1.50
C ARG A 229 4.64 2.12 -0.77
N SER A 230 4.12 2.02 0.45
CA SER A 230 4.14 0.78 1.24
C SER A 230 3.39 -0.34 0.52
N MET A 231 2.21 -0.05 -0.04
CA MET A 231 1.47 -1.04 -0.84
C MET A 231 2.26 -1.49 -2.07
N ARG A 232 2.87 -0.57 -2.82
CA ARG A 232 3.68 -0.90 -3.98
C ARG A 232 4.92 -1.72 -3.63
N ALA A 233 5.54 -1.42 -2.49
CA ALA A 233 6.74 -2.11 -2.02
C ALA A 233 6.49 -3.60 -1.77
N LEU A 234 5.25 -4.02 -1.46
CA LEU A 234 4.88 -5.44 -1.34
C LEU A 234 5.20 -6.26 -2.59
N ASN A 235 5.20 -5.66 -3.78
CA ASN A 235 5.56 -6.38 -5.02
C ASN A 235 7.02 -6.81 -5.08
N ALA A 236 7.89 -6.15 -4.32
CA ALA A 236 9.31 -6.43 -4.27
C ALA A 236 9.69 -7.35 -3.10
N VAL A 237 8.74 -7.76 -2.26
CA VAL A 237 8.98 -8.65 -1.13
C VAL A 237 9.38 -10.03 -1.64
N ARG A 238 10.56 -10.49 -1.17
CA ARG A 238 11.12 -11.82 -1.48
C ARG A 238 11.50 -12.59 -0.23
N ALA A 239 11.64 -11.91 0.90
CA ALA A 239 11.86 -12.51 2.20
C ALA A 239 10.79 -12.03 3.20
N VAL A 240 10.28 -12.95 4.02
CA VAL A 240 9.30 -12.67 5.06
C VAL A 240 9.80 -13.22 6.38
N ALA A 241 9.89 -12.36 7.37
CA ALA A 241 10.18 -12.72 8.74
C ALA A 241 8.91 -12.60 9.57
N VAL A 242 8.45 -13.71 10.12
CA VAL A 242 7.24 -13.78 10.96
C VAL A 242 7.64 -13.86 12.42
N ASP A 243 7.19 -12.91 13.21
CA ASP A 243 7.28 -13.00 14.67
C ASP A 243 5.97 -13.55 15.22
N GLU A 244 6.01 -14.80 15.67
CA GLU A 244 4.83 -15.43 16.26
C GLU A 244 4.43 -14.78 17.58
N GLY A 245 5.39 -14.06 18.19
CA GLY A 245 5.18 -13.46 19.48
C GLY A 245 4.68 -14.47 20.54
N GLU A 246 4.38 -14.02 21.79
CA GLU A 246 3.62 -14.86 22.73
C GLU A 246 2.13 -14.70 22.37
N GLY A 247 1.65 -15.49 21.42
CA GLY A 247 0.27 -15.41 20.96
C GLY A 247 -0.73 -15.68 22.08
N ASP A 248 -1.36 -14.62 22.55
CA ASP A 248 -2.34 -14.68 23.64
C ASP A 248 -3.65 -15.38 23.23
N ASN A 249 -3.86 -15.56 21.92
CA ASN A 249 -5.14 -16.03 21.38
C ASN A 249 -5.23 -17.55 21.12
N GLN A 250 -4.15 -18.30 21.23
CA GLN A 250 -4.21 -19.76 21.18
C GLN A 250 -3.55 -20.37 22.39
N LEU A 251 -4.38 -20.83 23.31
CA LEU A 251 -3.93 -21.57 24.46
C LEU A 251 -3.34 -22.90 24.00
N PRO A 252 -2.20 -23.35 24.55
CA PRO A 252 -1.70 -24.68 24.31
C PRO A 252 -2.76 -25.70 24.73
N LYS A 253 -2.88 -26.80 23.99
CA LYS A 253 -3.82 -27.86 24.35
C LYS A 253 -3.18 -28.83 25.30
N VAL A 254 -3.93 -29.23 26.32
CA VAL A 254 -3.58 -30.38 27.16
C VAL A 254 -3.75 -31.66 26.33
N VAL A 255 -2.63 -32.36 26.07
CA VAL A 255 -2.59 -33.55 25.24
C VAL A 255 -2.66 -34.82 26.11
N SER A 256 -2.02 -34.79 27.27
CA SER A 256 -1.94 -35.93 28.15
C SER A 256 -1.80 -35.52 29.61
N VAL A 257 -2.51 -36.18 30.48
CA VAL A 257 -2.42 -36.04 31.93
C VAL A 257 -2.01 -37.40 32.50
N LYS A 258 -0.88 -37.47 33.20
CA LYS A 258 -0.36 -38.72 33.78
C LYS A 258 -0.10 -38.55 35.27
N SER A 259 -0.56 -39.51 36.03
CA SER A 259 -0.32 -39.63 37.47
C SER A 259 -0.40 -41.10 37.87
N ASP A 260 0.45 -41.49 38.82
CA ASP A 260 0.42 -42.83 39.40
C ASP A 260 -0.42 -42.87 40.69
N GLN A 261 -0.70 -41.69 41.27
CA GLN A 261 -1.39 -41.55 42.56
C GLN A 261 -2.84 -41.07 42.42
N LEU A 262 -3.15 -40.32 41.38
CA LEU A 262 -4.46 -39.70 41.15
C LEU A 262 -5.03 -40.12 39.82
N THR A 263 -6.35 -40.03 39.68
CA THR A 263 -6.95 -40.13 38.35
C THR A 263 -6.59 -38.91 37.50
N PRO A 264 -6.48 -39.04 36.17
CA PRO A 264 -6.16 -37.92 35.29
C PRO A 264 -7.08 -36.69 35.51
N ASP A 265 -8.39 -36.93 35.71
CA ASP A 265 -9.37 -35.88 35.97
C ASP A 265 -9.12 -35.18 37.33
N ALA A 266 -8.75 -35.94 38.37
CA ALA A 266 -8.45 -35.38 39.68
C ALA A 266 -7.15 -34.57 39.66
N LEU A 267 -6.14 -35.02 38.92
CA LEU A 267 -4.91 -34.24 38.74
C LEU A 267 -5.17 -32.94 37.97
N LEU A 268 -5.95 -33.00 36.89
CA LEU A 268 -6.34 -31.85 36.10
C LEU A 268 -7.18 -30.84 36.91
N GLN A 269 -8.12 -31.35 37.74
CA GLN A 269 -8.90 -30.53 38.67
C GLN A 269 -8.02 -29.80 39.67
N LEU A 270 -7.06 -30.50 40.26
CA LEU A 270 -6.12 -29.93 41.23
C LEU A 270 -5.28 -28.85 40.60
N ALA A 271 -4.72 -29.11 39.41
CA ALA A 271 -3.94 -28.16 38.66
C ALA A 271 -4.77 -26.96 38.22
N ALA A 272 -5.99 -27.13 37.71
CA ALA A 272 -6.87 -26.03 37.31
C ALA A 272 -7.28 -25.14 38.49
N ASN A 273 -7.57 -25.73 39.66
CA ASN A 273 -7.83 -24.93 40.84
C ASN A 273 -6.58 -24.14 41.28
N ALA A 274 -5.40 -24.74 41.28
CA ALA A 274 -4.14 -24.04 41.62
C ALA A 274 -3.81 -22.92 40.65
N GLU A 275 -3.93 -23.18 39.33
CA GLU A 275 -3.62 -22.23 38.27
C GLU A 275 -4.66 -21.10 38.09
N SER A 276 -5.82 -21.23 38.75
CA SER A 276 -6.87 -20.20 38.68
C SER A 276 -6.43 -18.83 39.25
N CYS A 277 -5.34 -18.77 40.00
CA CYS A 277 -4.77 -17.52 40.53
C CYS A 277 -3.70 -16.91 39.63
N SER A 278 -3.29 -17.59 38.54
CA SER A 278 -2.32 -17.08 37.57
C SER A 278 -2.99 -16.68 36.26
N SER A 279 -2.47 -15.64 35.63
CA SER A 279 -2.90 -15.18 34.31
C SER A 279 -2.03 -15.76 33.16
N SER A 280 -1.09 -16.65 33.48
CA SER A 280 -0.18 -17.23 32.49
C SER A 280 -0.92 -18.01 31.38
N ARG A 281 -0.33 -18.12 30.18
CA ARG A 281 -0.91 -18.94 29.08
C ARG A 281 -1.13 -20.39 29.51
N THR A 282 -0.18 -20.95 30.27
CA THR A 282 -0.25 -22.28 30.82
C THR A 282 -1.43 -22.44 31.75
N ALA A 283 -1.62 -21.49 32.66
CA ALA A 283 -2.72 -21.48 33.61
C ALA A 283 -4.08 -21.46 32.89
N ARG A 284 -4.23 -20.56 31.93
CA ARG A 284 -5.47 -20.46 31.12
C ARG A 284 -5.73 -21.74 30.33
N ALA A 285 -4.69 -22.38 29.80
CA ALA A 285 -4.81 -23.62 29.05
C ALA A 285 -5.28 -24.77 29.94
N ILE A 286 -4.72 -24.91 31.13
CA ILE A 286 -5.08 -25.94 32.12
C ILE A 286 -6.51 -25.70 32.62
N CYS A 287 -6.85 -24.45 32.95
CA CYS A 287 -8.21 -24.09 33.36
C CYS A 287 -9.24 -24.33 32.26
N ALA A 288 -8.91 -24.04 31.00
CA ALA A 288 -9.81 -24.28 29.87
C ALA A 288 -10.00 -25.78 29.54
N ALA A 289 -9.01 -26.60 29.84
CA ALA A 289 -9.08 -28.07 29.65
C ALA A 289 -9.95 -28.76 30.71
N TYR A 290 -10.12 -28.13 31.87
CA TYR A 290 -10.95 -28.66 32.92
C TYR A 290 -12.40 -28.23 32.76
N THR A 291 -13.32 -29.18 32.60
CA THR A 291 -14.75 -28.89 32.36
C THR A 291 -15.59 -28.75 33.62
N GLY A 292 -15.01 -29.02 34.78
CA GLY A 292 -15.70 -28.91 36.07
C GLY A 292 -15.64 -27.50 36.70
N PRO A 293 -16.32 -27.31 37.84
CA PRO A 293 -16.29 -26.03 38.53
C PRO A 293 -14.91 -25.77 39.17
N ILE A 294 -14.31 -24.65 38.85
CA ILE A 294 -13.07 -24.16 39.49
C ILE A 294 -13.44 -23.53 40.83
N ARG A 295 -12.85 -23.98 41.93
CA ARG A 295 -13.17 -23.59 43.29
C ARG A 295 -12.07 -22.73 43.89
N SER A 296 -11.94 -21.48 43.43
CA SER A 296 -10.91 -20.54 43.91
C SER A 296 -11.11 -20.13 45.38
N GLU A 297 -12.29 -20.34 45.96
CA GLU A 297 -12.63 -20.03 47.36
C GLU A 297 -11.87 -20.87 48.40
N TYR A 298 -11.34 -22.02 48.03
CA TYR A 298 -10.54 -22.88 48.90
C TYR A 298 -9.03 -22.64 48.82
N LEU A 299 -8.61 -21.65 47.99
CA LEU A 299 -7.21 -21.29 47.83
C LEU A 299 -6.79 -20.29 48.93
N SER A 300 -5.62 -20.54 49.51
CA SER A 300 -4.98 -19.62 50.43
C SER A 300 -3.48 -19.50 50.10
N ASN A 301 -2.86 -18.37 50.43
CA ASN A 301 -1.46 -18.09 50.24
C ASN A 301 -0.97 -18.40 48.79
N ALA A 302 -1.75 -18.00 47.79
CA ALA A 302 -1.37 -18.17 46.40
C ALA A 302 -0.19 -17.24 46.04
N VAL A 303 0.85 -17.83 45.46
CA VAL A 303 2.04 -17.14 44.98
C VAL A 303 2.27 -17.55 43.54
N ASP A 304 2.14 -16.60 42.62
CA ASP A 304 2.51 -16.77 41.23
C ASP A 304 4.03 -16.46 41.08
N ILE A 305 4.80 -17.43 40.63
CA ILE A 305 6.25 -17.34 40.44
C ILE A 305 6.49 -17.19 38.93
N PRO A 306 6.85 -15.98 38.45
CA PRO A 306 7.00 -15.72 37.03
C PRO A 306 7.90 -16.76 36.35
N GLU A 307 7.47 -17.24 35.16
CA GLU A 307 8.15 -18.23 34.33
C GLU A 307 8.34 -19.63 34.94
N SER A 308 7.97 -19.83 36.20
CA SER A 308 8.20 -21.10 36.90
C SER A 308 6.90 -21.84 37.24
N GLY A 309 5.83 -21.14 37.62
CA GLY A 309 4.55 -21.74 37.96
C GLY A 309 3.94 -21.14 39.24
N VAL A 310 3.01 -21.88 39.86
CA VAL A 310 2.20 -21.42 40.97
C VAL A 310 2.39 -22.29 42.20
N GLU A 311 2.43 -21.66 43.38
CA GLU A 311 2.36 -22.31 44.67
C GLU A 311 1.09 -21.82 45.40
N VAL A 312 0.24 -22.73 45.80
CA VAL A 312 -1.00 -22.42 46.53
C VAL A 312 -1.22 -23.43 47.67
N TYR A 313 -2.02 -23.03 48.64
CA TYR A 313 -2.51 -23.93 49.68
C TYR A 313 -3.98 -24.22 49.43
N ILE A 314 -4.34 -25.50 49.24
CA ILE A 314 -5.68 -25.98 49.10
C ILE A 314 -6.02 -26.78 50.36
N GLU A 315 -7.01 -26.33 51.15
CA GLU A 315 -7.37 -26.96 52.42
C GLU A 315 -6.17 -27.24 53.35
N SER A 316 -5.24 -26.29 53.45
CA SER A 316 -4.00 -26.34 54.24
C SER A 316 -2.91 -27.27 53.65
N THR A 317 -3.12 -27.88 52.51
CA THR A 317 -2.10 -28.68 51.82
C THR A 317 -1.44 -27.83 50.71
N ARG A 318 -0.11 -27.78 50.73
CA ARG A 318 0.66 -27.11 49.68
C ARG A 318 0.51 -27.82 48.35
N VAL A 319 0.19 -27.10 47.29
CA VAL A 319 0.16 -27.59 45.92
C VAL A 319 1.04 -26.71 45.06
N CYS A 320 1.99 -27.28 44.34
CA CYS A 320 2.81 -26.58 43.36
C CYS A 320 2.48 -27.13 41.96
N VAL A 321 2.30 -26.18 41.02
CA VAL A 321 2.07 -26.48 39.60
C VAL A 321 3.03 -25.65 38.78
N GLY A 322 3.87 -26.27 37.94
CA GLY A 322 4.82 -25.51 37.14
C GLY A 322 5.96 -26.35 36.54
N THR A 323 7.09 -25.68 36.30
CA THR A 323 8.26 -26.26 35.65
C THR A 323 9.03 -27.23 36.57
N ARG A 324 9.96 -27.98 35.97
CA ARG A 324 10.86 -28.86 36.71
C ARG A 324 11.70 -28.07 37.74
N GLU A 325 12.12 -26.88 37.36
CA GLU A 325 12.94 -25.98 38.22
C GLU A 325 12.15 -25.60 39.47
N LEU A 326 10.86 -25.33 39.34
CA LEU A 326 9.98 -25.06 40.49
C LEU A 326 9.91 -26.26 41.44
N MET A 327 9.76 -27.46 40.90
CA MET A 327 9.69 -28.69 41.69
C MET A 327 11.00 -28.91 42.49
N ILE A 328 12.15 -28.73 41.85
CA ILE A 328 13.47 -28.82 42.49
C ILE A 328 13.60 -27.76 43.59
N LEU A 329 13.19 -26.51 43.29
CA LEU A 329 13.24 -25.41 44.28
C LEU A 329 12.41 -25.71 45.51
N LYS A 330 11.29 -26.43 45.35
CA LYS A 330 10.37 -26.80 46.43
C LYS A 330 10.69 -28.14 47.08
N GLY A 331 11.77 -28.80 46.69
CA GLY A 331 12.25 -30.04 47.26
C GLY A 331 11.43 -31.29 46.84
N VAL A 332 10.74 -31.22 45.71
CA VAL A 332 9.97 -32.29 45.15
C VAL A 332 10.82 -33.10 44.18
N ASP A 333 10.99 -34.39 44.43
CA ASP A 333 11.74 -35.30 43.56
C ASP A 333 10.83 -35.88 42.49
N ILE A 334 11.20 -35.66 41.22
CA ILE A 334 10.45 -36.16 40.06
C ILE A 334 11.11 -37.46 39.61
N PRO A 335 10.38 -38.58 39.54
CA PRO A 335 10.94 -39.86 39.06
C PRO A 335 11.52 -39.72 37.63
N ASP A 336 12.70 -40.33 37.41
CA ASP A 336 13.39 -40.28 36.10
C ASP A 336 12.54 -40.78 34.96
N ALA A 337 11.64 -41.75 35.21
CA ALA A 337 10.68 -42.27 34.25
C ALA A 337 9.63 -41.25 33.80
N ASP A 338 9.41 -40.21 34.60
CA ASP A 338 8.44 -39.15 34.32
C ASP A 338 9.07 -37.88 33.75
N LEU A 339 10.38 -37.81 33.67
CA LEU A 339 11.07 -36.74 32.96
C LEU A 339 10.74 -36.85 31.48
N SER A 340 10.24 -35.80 30.91
CA SER A 340 9.84 -35.74 29.51
C SER A 340 10.36 -34.45 28.89
N ASP A 341 10.85 -34.54 27.67
CA ASP A 341 11.18 -33.38 26.87
C ASP A 341 9.91 -32.74 26.33
N GLY A 342 9.90 -31.40 26.21
CA GLY A 342 8.79 -30.67 25.67
C GLY A 342 8.08 -29.76 26.69
N TYR A 343 6.86 -29.33 26.38
CA TYR A 343 6.09 -28.41 27.22
C TYR A 343 5.32 -29.20 28.30
N VAL A 344 6.00 -29.45 29.41
CA VAL A 344 5.47 -30.27 30.53
C VAL A 344 5.28 -29.40 31.77
N VAL A 345 4.13 -29.55 32.38
CA VAL A 345 3.81 -28.96 33.70
C VAL A 345 3.73 -30.08 34.73
N TYR A 346 4.51 -29.96 35.77
CA TYR A 346 4.57 -30.88 36.87
C TYR A 346 3.67 -30.42 38.01
N VAL A 347 3.06 -31.38 38.71
CA VAL A 347 2.15 -31.11 39.84
C VAL A 347 2.66 -31.84 41.05
N SER A 348 2.70 -31.17 42.20
CA SER A 348 3.03 -31.76 43.48
C SER A 348 1.99 -31.44 44.54
N VAL A 349 1.83 -32.36 45.50
CA VAL A 349 0.97 -32.20 46.67
C VAL A 349 1.84 -32.42 47.92
N GLY A 350 2.00 -31.37 48.72
CA GLY A 350 2.98 -31.35 49.79
C GLY A 350 4.41 -31.42 49.24
N GLU A 351 5.16 -32.41 49.66
CA GLU A 351 6.53 -32.68 49.19
C GLU A 351 6.59 -33.87 48.20
N GLN A 352 5.41 -34.36 47.81
CA GLN A 352 5.34 -35.54 46.92
C GLN A 352 4.92 -35.15 45.50
N TYR A 353 5.60 -35.73 44.52
CA TYR A 353 5.22 -35.63 43.12
C TYR A 353 3.86 -36.32 42.89
N ALA A 354 2.93 -35.59 42.29
CA ALA A 354 1.57 -36.05 42.04
C ALA A 354 1.34 -36.48 40.57
N GLY A 355 2.06 -35.84 39.62
CA GLY A 355 1.92 -36.18 38.22
C GLY A 355 2.37 -35.07 37.28
N LYS A 356 2.17 -35.28 35.98
CA LYS A 356 2.53 -34.36 34.91
C LYS A 356 1.39 -34.13 33.94
N ILE A 357 1.34 -32.91 33.38
CA ILE A 357 0.44 -32.48 32.34
C ILE A 357 1.28 -32.14 31.13
N LEU A 358 1.07 -32.81 30.01
CA LEU A 358 1.74 -32.53 28.75
C LEU A 358 0.87 -31.56 27.94
N LEU A 359 1.43 -30.44 27.60
CA LEU A 359 0.82 -29.47 26.73
C LEU A 359 1.48 -29.49 25.35
N GLN A 360 0.72 -29.16 24.34
CA GLN A 360 1.20 -28.99 22.98
C GLN A 360 0.75 -27.64 22.45
N GLU A 361 1.67 -26.90 21.88
CA GLU A 361 1.31 -25.69 21.15
C GLU A 361 0.46 -26.05 19.93
N VAL A 362 -0.61 -25.29 19.73
CA VAL A 362 -1.50 -25.46 18.58
C VAL A 362 -1.01 -24.55 17.47
N VAL A 363 -0.47 -25.16 16.41
CA VAL A 363 -0.24 -24.42 15.17
C VAL A 363 -1.60 -24.18 14.50
N GLN A 364 -1.89 -22.94 14.13
CA GLN A 364 -3.10 -22.69 13.32
C GLN A 364 -3.02 -23.48 12.02
N SER A 365 -4.05 -24.27 11.75
CA SER A 365 -4.14 -25.09 10.53
C SER A 365 -4.00 -24.26 9.25
N ASP A 366 -4.32 -22.97 9.33
CA ASP A 366 -4.39 -22.05 8.19
C ASP A 366 -3.06 -21.33 7.90
N VAL A 367 -2.09 -21.36 8.82
CA VAL A 367 -0.76 -20.73 8.62
C VAL A 367 0.03 -21.46 7.54
N LYS A 368 0.02 -22.79 7.53
CA LYS A 368 0.77 -23.60 6.55
C LYS A 368 0.32 -23.37 5.11
N PRO A 369 -0.98 -23.33 4.77
CA PRO A 369 -1.43 -22.94 3.45
C PRO A 369 -1.06 -21.52 3.07
N ALA A 370 -1.19 -20.55 4.00
CA ALA A 370 -0.83 -19.15 3.74
C ALA A 370 0.67 -18.99 3.42
N LEU A 371 1.56 -19.67 4.15
CA LEU A 371 2.99 -19.66 3.85
C LEU A 371 3.31 -20.30 2.48
N LYS A 372 2.57 -21.33 2.10
CA LYS A 372 2.71 -21.95 0.76
C LYS A 372 2.28 -20.99 -0.35
N GLU A 373 1.23 -20.21 -0.13
CA GLU A 373 0.81 -19.15 -1.07
C GLU A 373 1.83 -18.03 -1.15
N LEU A 374 2.42 -17.58 -0.02
CA LEU A 374 3.51 -16.62 -0.04
C LEU A 374 4.67 -17.08 -0.93
N ARG A 375 5.05 -18.36 -0.86
CA ARG A 375 6.07 -18.93 -1.75
C ARG A 375 5.63 -18.93 -3.21
N ALA A 376 4.36 -19.19 -3.50
CA ALA A 376 3.83 -19.12 -4.87
C ALA A 376 3.84 -17.69 -5.43
N LEU A 377 3.73 -16.68 -4.56
CA LEU A 377 3.86 -15.27 -4.90
C LEU A 377 5.31 -14.79 -5.07
N GLY A 378 6.29 -15.68 -4.88
CA GLY A 378 7.71 -15.39 -5.13
C GLY A 378 8.54 -15.08 -3.88
N VAL A 379 8.01 -15.34 -2.69
CA VAL A 379 8.80 -15.27 -1.45
C VAL A 379 9.74 -16.47 -1.39
N HIS A 380 11.04 -16.21 -1.37
CA HIS A 380 12.07 -17.26 -1.37
C HIS A 380 12.49 -17.68 0.03
N THR A 381 12.52 -16.74 0.98
CA THR A 381 13.01 -16.95 2.33
C THR A 381 11.92 -16.67 3.35
N ILE A 382 11.66 -17.63 4.21
CA ILE A 382 10.74 -17.50 5.34
C ILE A 382 11.51 -17.73 6.64
N THR A 383 11.55 -16.71 7.49
CA THR A 383 12.19 -16.72 8.80
C THR A 383 11.12 -16.70 9.88
N LEU A 384 11.23 -17.56 10.88
CA LEU A 384 10.33 -17.57 12.04
C LEU A 384 11.09 -17.14 13.29
N PHE A 385 10.53 -16.18 14.02
CA PHE A 385 10.93 -15.84 15.38
C PHE A 385 9.89 -16.36 16.36
N SER A 386 10.33 -17.09 17.38
CA SER A 386 9.45 -17.66 18.40
C SER A 386 10.04 -17.51 19.78
N ASN A 387 9.21 -17.25 20.78
CA ASN A 387 9.62 -17.20 22.18
C ASN A 387 9.55 -18.57 22.89
N ALA A 388 9.05 -19.60 22.20
CA ALA A 388 8.96 -20.96 22.74
C ALA A 388 10.32 -21.70 22.73
N SER A 389 10.40 -22.83 23.43
CA SER A 389 11.64 -23.63 23.50
C SER A 389 11.95 -24.32 22.16
N ASN A 390 13.24 -24.49 21.86
CA ASN A 390 13.75 -25.02 20.59
C ASN A 390 13.12 -26.34 20.13
N ASP A 391 12.76 -27.24 21.04
CA ASP A 391 12.29 -28.60 20.69
C ASP A 391 10.85 -28.65 20.20
N SER A 392 9.97 -27.82 20.77
CA SER A 392 8.57 -27.73 20.33
C SER A 392 8.43 -26.95 19.01
N VAL A 393 9.25 -25.93 18.84
CA VAL A 393 9.18 -25.06 17.65
C VAL A 393 9.91 -25.66 16.46
N SER A 394 10.96 -26.47 16.66
CA SER A 394 11.69 -27.11 15.56
C SER A 394 10.83 -28.09 14.76
N LYS A 395 9.88 -28.76 15.41
CA LYS A 395 8.87 -29.59 14.71
C LYS A 395 7.90 -28.74 13.89
N ASN A 396 7.40 -27.66 14.50
CA ASN A 396 6.48 -26.73 13.83
C ASN A 396 7.17 -26.02 12.65
N ALA A 397 8.42 -25.57 12.79
CA ALA A 397 9.18 -24.94 11.72
C ALA A 397 9.38 -25.86 10.50
N LYS A 398 9.65 -27.15 10.74
CA LYS A 398 9.73 -28.16 9.66
C LYS A 398 8.39 -28.38 8.98
N GLU A 399 7.30 -28.38 9.73
CA GLU A 399 5.95 -28.49 9.17
C GLU A 399 5.55 -27.25 8.39
N LEU A 400 5.97 -26.07 8.82
CA LEU A 400 5.73 -24.77 8.17
C LEU A 400 6.69 -24.52 7.01
N GLN A 401 7.71 -25.36 6.81
CA GLN A 401 8.73 -25.20 5.78
C GLN A 401 9.47 -23.85 5.87
N ALA A 402 9.74 -23.40 7.11
CA ALA A 402 10.56 -22.22 7.33
C ALA A 402 12.03 -22.52 7.02
N ASP A 403 12.73 -21.55 6.42
CA ASP A 403 14.15 -21.67 6.06
C ASP A 403 15.05 -21.39 7.27
N HIS A 404 14.63 -20.44 8.11
CA HIS A 404 15.35 -20.04 9.33
C HIS A 404 14.39 -20.03 10.51
N LEU A 405 14.89 -20.49 11.65
CA LEU A 405 14.17 -20.49 12.92
C LEU A 405 15.08 -19.91 14.01
N TYR A 406 14.59 -18.88 14.67
CA TYR A 406 15.25 -18.25 15.80
C TYR A 406 14.33 -18.28 17.03
N CYS A 407 14.85 -18.79 18.14
CA CYS A 407 14.10 -18.93 19.39
C CYS A 407 14.67 -18.05 20.49
N LYS A 408 13.77 -17.43 21.28
CA LYS A 408 14.13 -16.61 22.46
C LYS A 408 15.12 -15.48 22.15
N CYS A 409 15.00 -14.83 20.98
CA CYS A 409 15.82 -13.69 20.62
C CYS A 409 15.31 -12.42 21.30
N SER A 410 16.24 -11.61 21.82
CA SER A 410 15.94 -10.23 22.25
C SER A 410 15.60 -9.35 21.04
N ASN A 411 14.97 -8.20 21.28
CA ASN A 411 14.63 -7.27 20.19
C ASN A 411 15.89 -6.77 19.44
N GLU A 412 16.98 -6.54 20.15
CA GLU A 412 18.26 -6.13 19.56
C GLU A 412 18.86 -7.22 18.66
N GLU A 413 18.77 -8.49 19.08
CA GLU A 413 19.21 -9.63 18.27
C GLU A 413 18.33 -9.82 17.02
N LYS A 414 17.02 -9.62 17.14
CA LYS A 414 16.09 -9.66 15.99
C LYS A 414 16.45 -8.60 14.96
N GLU A 415 16.67 -7.35 15.40
CA GLU A 415 17.06 -6.24 14.52
C GLU A 415 18.36 -6.55 13.77
N GLN A 416 19.38 -7.05 14.47
CA GLN A 416 20.65 -7.43 13.85
C GLN A 416 20.49 -8.56 12.81
N LEU A 417 19.68 -9.58 13.13
CA LEU A 417 19.40 -10.69 12.21
C LEU A 417 18.62 -10.24 10.98
N LEU A 418 17.63 -9.36 11.14
CA LEU A 418 16.85 -8.80 10.03
C LEU A 418 17.74 -7.94 9.13
N THR A 419 18.55 -7.05 9.71
CA THR A 419 19.51 -6.24 8.95
C THR A 419 20.49 -7.12 8.14
N GLN A 420 21.01 -8.19 8.74
CA GLN A 420 21.87 -9.13 8.02
C GLN A 420 21.15 -9.88 6.89
N GLN A 421 19.84 -10.10 7.02
CA GLN A 421 19.04 -10.71 5.96
C GLN A 421 18.80 -9.74 4.81
N VAL A 422 18.52 -8.46 5.12
CA VAL A 422 18.40 -7.39 4.10
C VAL A 422 19.67 -7.26 3.28
N GLU A 423 20.85 -7.30 3.93
CA GLU A 423 22.15 -7.22 3.23
C GLU A 423 22.43 -8.39 2.27
N LYS A 424 21.72 -9.52 2.43
CA LYS A 424 21.89 -10.72 1.59
C LYS A 424 20.92 -10.78 0.42
N LEU A 425 19.92 -9.89 0.38
CA LEU A 425 18.95 -9.82 -0.70
C LEU A 425 19.59 -9.18 -1.96
N ASP A 426 19.09 -9.55 -3.11
CA ASP A 426 19.49 -8.96 -4.37
C ASP A 426 18.95 -7.51 -4.50
N ASP A 427 19.62 -6.71 -5.36
CA ASP A 427 19.22 -5.32 -5.61
C ASP A 427 17.75 -5.21 -6.03
N GLY A 428 16.94 -4.54 -5.20
CA GLY A 428 15.52 -4.31 -5.46
C GLY A 428 14.58 -5.32 -4.81
N GLU A 429 15.09 -6.34 -4.13
CA GLU A 429 14.32 -7.24 -3.28
C GLU A 429 14.16 -6.66 -1.87
N LEU A 430 13.04 -6.94 -1.21
CA LEU A 430 12.70 -6.40 0.10
C LEU A 430 12.41 -7.51 1.11
N LEU A 431 12.83 -7.27 2.35
CA LEU A 431 12.48 -8.05 3.53
C LEU A 431 11.25 -7.42 4.21
N LEU A 432 10.24 -8.24 4.45
CA LEU A 432 9.06 -7.87 5.22
C LEU A 432 9.12 -8.50 6.61
N TYR A 433 8.98 -7.71 7.65
CA TYR A 433 8.81 -8.17 9.02
C TYR A 433 7.34 -8.11 9.43
N TYR A 434 6.79 -9.26 9.79
CA TYR A 434 5.40 -9.43 10.20
C TYR A 434 5.31 -9.67 11.69
N ASP A 435 5.01 -8.62 12.45
CA ASP A 435 4.76 -8.71 13.88
C ASP A 435 3.27 -8.97 14.15
N ARG A 436 2.98 -10.13 14.67
CA ARG A 436 1.60 -10.55 15.00
C ARG A 436 1.04 -9.89 16.25
N ARG A 437 1.83 -9.13 17.01
CA ARG A 437 1.40 -8.52 18.26
C ARG A 437 1.29 -7.02 18.24
N CYS A 438 1.95 -6.38 17.30
CA CYS A 438 2.16 -4.94 17.34
C CYS A 438 2.60 -4.49 18.75
N THR A 439 3.58 -5.16 19.31
CA THR A 439 4.24 -4.67 20.52
C THR A 439 4.74 -3.29 20.18
N ALA A 440 4.18 -2.27 20.86
CA ALA A 440 4.45 -0.85 20.65
C ALA A 440 5.95 -0.59 20.66
N HIS A 441 6.60 -0.82 19.54
CA HIS A 441 8.01 -0.61 19.33
C HIS A 441 8.32 -0.19 17.95
N PRO A 442 9.39 0.41 18.03
CA PRO A 442 9.81 1.72 17.68
C PRO A 442 10.19 1.77 16.20
N GLU A 443 10.46 2.91 15.81
CA GLU A 443 11.45 3.35 14.83
C GLU A 443 12.34 2.21 14.30
N HIS A 444 11.83 1.36 13.37
CA HIS A 444 12.56 0.38 12.55
C HIS A 444 12.94 -0.96 13.19
N SER A 445 12.33 -2.03 12.68
CA SER A 445 12.69 -3.42 12.99
C SER A 445 14.02 -3.88 12.38
N GLY A 446 14.64 -3.06 11.51
CA GLY A 446 15.77 -3.46 10.66
C GLY A 446 15.35 -4.13 9.35
N ALA A 447 14.05 -4.31 9.11
CA ALA A 447 13.48 -4.74 7.83
C ALA A 447 13.14 -3.56 6.92
N ASP A 448 12.86 -3.83 5.64
CA ASP A 448 12.46 -2.81 4.66
C ASP A 448 11.00 -2.42 4.79
N LEU A 449 10.16 -3.32 5.27
CA LEU A 449 8.71 -3.14 5.48
C LEU A 449 8.26 -3.77 6.78
N ASP A 450 7.51 -3.02 7.56
CA ASP A 450 6.91 -3.47 8.81
C ASP A 450 5.40 -3.68 8.66
N VAL A 451 4.95 -4.88 9.04
CA VAL A 451 3.53 -5.26 9.08
C VAL A 451 3.15 -5.65 10.50
N CYS A 452 2.13 -4.99 11.02
CA CYS A 452 1.62 -5.26 12.37
C CYS A 452 0.15 -5.67 12.36
N VAL A 453 -0.25 -6.49 13.33
CA VAL A 453 -1.66 -6.79 13.62
C VAL A 453 -2.13 -5.93 14.78
N ILE A 454 -3.11 -5.07 14.54
CA ILE A 454 -3.67 -4.20 15.58
C ILE A 454 -4.67 -5.00 16.42
N PRO A 455 -4.58 -4.97 17.76
CA PRO A 455 -5.63 -5.51 18.63
C PRO A 455 -6.94 -4.70 18.45
N GLU A 456 -8.10 -5.39 18.46
CA GLU A 456 -9.43 -4.78 18.22
C GLU A 456 -9.80 -3.61 19.16
N GLU A 457 -9.13 -3.49 20.32
CA GLU A 457 -9.46 -2.49 21.35
C GLU A 457 -8.38 -1.42 21.54
N SER A 458 -7.34 -1.34 20.70
CA SER A 458 -6.25 -0.39 20.93
C SER A 458 -6.51 0.94 20.22
N GLU A 459 -6.50 2.05 21.00
CA GLU A 459 -6.49 3.43 20.50
C GLU A 459 -5.06 3.92 20.17
N GLU A 460 -4.05 3.08 20.30
CA GLU A 460 -2.65 3.46 20.11
C GLU A 460 -2.30 3.58 18.63
N ARG A 461 -1.47 4.56 18.30
CA ARG A 461 -0.92 4.75 16.95
C ARG A 461 0.30 3.86 16.77
N PHE A 462 0.23 2.94 15.85
CA PHE A 462 1.35 2.08 15.48
C PHE A 462 2.08 2.64 14.26
N ASP A 463 3.40 2.67 14.31
CA ASP A 463 4.26 3.21 13.25
C ASP A 463 4.76 2.09 12.32
N ALA A 464 3.82 1.34 11.72
CA ALA A 464 4.11 0.31 10.74
C ALA A 464 3.66 0.74 9.33
N ASP A 465 4.26 0.15 8.30
CA ASP A 465 3.93 0.40 6.90
C ASP A 465 2.56 -0.16 6.50
N VAL A 466 2.22 -1.32 7.07
CA VAL A 466 0.95 -2.01 6.86
C VAL A 466 0.40 -2.48 8.20
N LEU A 467 -0.86 -2.15 8.44
CA LEU A 467 -1.58 -2.56 9.64
C LEU A 467 -2.72 -3.50 9.26
N LEU A 468 -2.76 -4.67 9.87
CA LEU A 468 -3.82 -5.65 9.72
C LEU A 468 -4.74 -5.59 10.94
N THR A 469 -6.05 -5.54 10.73
CA THR A 469 -7.02 -5.50 11.83
C THR A 469 -7.53 -6.88 12.23
N SER A 470 -7.03 -7.94 11.59
CA SER A 470 -7.35 -9.33 11.90
C SER A 470 -6.09 -10.18 11.90
N GLN A 471 -6.08 -11.24 12.70
CA GLN A 471 -4.99 -12.21 12.77
C GLN A 471 -5.07 -13.29 11.67
N ASP A 472 -5.93 -13.11 10.66
CA ASP A 472 -6.06 -14.04 9.54
C ASP A 472 -4.73 -14.10 8.76
N PRO A 473 -4.05 -15.25 8.71
CA PRO A 473 -2.75 -15.38 8.04
C PRO A 473 -2.83 -15.16 6.51
N TYR A 474 -4.03 -15.24 5.93
CA TYR A 474 -4.23 -14.96 4.51
C TYR A 474 -4.24 -13.48 4.15
N LEU A 475 -4.50 -12.57 5.10
CA LEU A 475 -4.54 -11.12 4.80
C LEU A 475 -3.24 -10.60 4.22
N LEU A 476 -2.10 -11.11 4.69
CA LEU A 476 -0.80 -10.72 4.14
C LEU A 476 -0.62 -11.21 2.70
N THR A 477 -0.99 -12.46 2.43
CA THR A 477 -0.94 -13.04 1.08
C THR A 477 -1.83 -12.26 0.11
N GLU A 478 -3.05 -11.94 0.53
CA GLU A 478 -4.00 -11.16 -0.24
C GLU A 478 -3.51 -9.73 -0.49
N ALA A 479 -2.85 -9.11 0.48
CA ALA A 479 -2.25 -7.79 0.34
C ALA A 479 -1.15 -7.79 -0.74
N ILE A 480 -0.27 -8.80 -0.75
CA ILE A 480 0.80 -8.95 -1.75
C ILE A 480 0.20 -9.24 -3.14
N GLU A 481 -0.75 -10.17 -3.25
CA GLU A 481 -1.41 -10.49 -4.52
C GLU A 481 -2.13 -9.28 -5.10
N THR A 482 -2.83 -8.52 -4.25
CA THR A 482 -3.54 -7.31 -4.69
C THR A 482 -2.58 -6.22 -5.14
N ALA A 483 -1.44 -6.05 -4.48
CA ALA A 483 -0.41 -5.11 -4.92
C ALA A 483 0.08 -5.47 -6.33
N GLY A 484 0.28 -6.76 -6.62
CA GLY A 484 0.62 -7.25 -7.97
C GLY A 484 -0.46 -6.95 -9.02
N TRP A 485 -1.73 -7.17 -8.67
CA TRP A 485 -2.86 -6.86 -9.53
C TRP A 485 -2.96 -5.36 -9.83
N VAL A 486 -2.77 -4.52 -8.83
CA VAL A 486 -2.78 -3.05 -8.95
C VAL A 486 -1.65 -2.56 -9.87
N GLU A 487 -0.44 -3.13 -9.74
CA GLU A 487 0.68 -2.85 -10.66
C GLU A 487 0.32 -3.25 -12.11
N GLY A 488 -0.41 -4.36 -12.28
CA GLY A 488 -0.97 -4.78 -13.57
C GLY A 488 -1.88 -3.73 -14.18
N ILE A 489 -2.81 -3.17 -13.40
CA ILE A 489 -3.70 -2.06 -13.84
C ILE A 489 -2.86 -0.83 -14.24
N CYS A 490 -1.86 -0.46 -13.46
CA CYS A 490 -0.97 0.64 -13.79
C CYS A 490 -0.26 0.42 -15.14
N ARG A 491 0.19 -0.80 -15.40
CA ARG A 491 0.83 -1.18 -16.68
C ARG A 491 -0.17 -1.13 -17.85
N GLU A 492 -1.41 -1.58 -17.66
CA GLU A 492 -2.49 -1.44 -18.66
C GLU A 492 -2.70 0.04 -19.02
N HIS A 493 -2.79 0.93 -18.03
CA HIS A 493 -2.97 2.37 -18.28
C HIS A 493 -1.79 2.99 -19.04
N LEU A 494 -0.57 2.57 -18.74
CA LEU A 494 0.64 2.97 -19.46
C LEU A 494 0.58 2.56 -20.93
N VAL A 495 0.24 1.30 -21.19
CA VAL A 495 0.18 0.75 -22.55
C VAL A 495 -0.94 1.43 -23.34
N ILE A 496 -2.12 1.61 -22.76
CA ILE A 496 -3.25 2.30 -23.42
C ILE A 496 -2.87 3.75 -23.75
N GLY A 497 -2.31 4.48 -22.78
CA GLY A 497 -1.89 5.86 -23.00
C GLY A 497 -0.82 5.99 -24.08
N ALA A 498 0.19 5.11 -24.09
CA ALA A 498 1.21 5.08 -25.12
C ALA A 498 0.66 4.72 -26.50
N ALA A 499 -0.23 3.71 -26.59
CA ALA A 499 -0.84 3.29 -27.84
C ALA A 499 -1.68 4.40 -28.48
N VAL A 500 -2.48 5.13 -27.67
CA VAL A 500 -3.25 6.28 -28.16
C VAL A 500 -2.34 7.37 -28.69
N LYS A 501 -1.26 7.70 -28.00
CA LYS A 501 -0.29 8.72 -28.42
C LYS A 501 0.42 8.35 -29.71
N VAL A 502 0.85 7.09 -29.85
CA VAL A 502 1.47 6.60 -31.10
C VAL A 502 0.47 6.66 -32.25
N LEU A 503 -0.79 6.24 -32.02
CA LEU A 503 -1.82 6.31 -33.04
C LEU A 503 -2.08 7.77 -33.49
N LEU A 504 -2.19 8.69 -32.55
CA LEU A 504 -2.40 10.11 -32.84
C LEU A 504 -1.20 10.72 -33.58
N LEU A 505 0.03 10.33 -33.24
CA LEU A 505 1.21 10.76 -33.95
C LEU A 505 1.18 10.29 -35.41
N VAL A 506 0.86 9.02 -35.65
CA VAL A 506 0.73 8.49 -37.01
C VAL A 506 -0.37 9.22 -37.81
N LEU A 507 -1.52 9.48 -37.18
CA LEU A 507 -2.59 10.24 -37.83
C LEU A 507 -2.20 11.69 -38.13
N ALA A 508 -1.36 12.31 -37.28
CA ALA A 508 -0.82 13.65 -37.50
C ALA A 508 0.11 13.67 -38.71
N GLU A 509 1.03 12.70 -38.81
CA GLU A 509 1.95 12.56 -39.94
C GLU A 509 1.23 12.31 -41.27
N LEU A 510 0.10 11.58 -41.23
CA LEU A 510 -0.76 11.36 -42.40
C LEU A 510 -1.64 12.59 -42.75
N GLY A 511 -1.58 13.67 -41.97
CA GLY A 511 -2.36 14.88 -42.18
C GLY A 511 -3.84 14.78 -41.76
N TYR A 512 -4.24 13.73 -41.08
CA TYR A 512 -5.62 13.52 -40.62
C TYR A 512 -5.91 14.09 -39.23
N CYS A 513 -4.90 14.57 -38.50
CA CYS A 513 -5.02 15.03 -37.15
C CYS A 513 -4.66 16.51 -37.01
N THR A 514 -5.54 17.31 -36.40
CA THR A 514 -5.26 18.67 -36.00
C THR A 514 -4.88 18.72 -34.51
N LEU A 515 -4.25 19.80 -34.06
CA LEU A 515 -3.79 19.91 -32.68
C LEU A 515 -4.95 19.81 -31.65
N TRP A 516 -6.09 20.48 -31.92
CA TRP A 516 -7.25 20.39 -31.03
C TRP A 516 -7.90 18.99 -31.04
N PHE A 517 -7.89 18.29 -32.18
CA PHE A 517 -8.42 16.93 -32.28
C PHE A 517 -7.54 15.94 -31.50
N ALA A 518 -6.22 16.11 -31.58
CA ALA A 518 -5.28 15.37 -30.74
C ALA A 518 -5.57 15.58 -29.25
N ALA A 519 -5.85 16.84 -28.84
CA ALA A 519 -6.17 17.16 -27.45
C ALA A 519 -7.49 16.52 -26.98
N VAL A 520 -8.52 16.45 -27.83
CA VAL A 520 -9.78 15.78 -27.52
C VAL A 520 -9.56 14.29 -27.29
N LEU A 521 -8.85 13.62 -28.19
CA LEU A 521 -8.64 12.17 -28.11
C LEU A 521 -7.69 11.78 -26.98
N ASP A 522 -6.59 12.53 -26.76
CA ASP A 522 -5.69 12.32 -25.62
C ASP A 522 -6.44 12.53 -24.30
N GLY A 523 -7.25 13.59 -24.22
CA GLY A 523 -8.09 13.86 -23.05
C GLY A 523 -9.15 12.78 -22.79
N ALA A 524 -9.78 12.26 -23.83
CA ALA A 524 -10.73 11.16 -23.74
C ALA A 524 -10.04 9.87 -23.25
N ALA A 525 -8.81 9.60 -23.71
CA ALA A 525 -8.03 8.47 -23.24
C ALA A 525 -7.66 8.62 -21.75
N VAL A 526 -7.25 9.82 -21.33
CA VAL A 526 -6.97 10.10 -19.91
C VAL A 526 -8.21 9.91 -19.05
N LEU A 527 -9.36 10.42 -19.46
CA LEU A 527 -10.64 10.22 -18.74
C LEU A 527 -11.04 8.74 -18.71
N GLY A 528 -10.83 8.01 -19.80
CA GLY A 528 -11.04 6.56 -19.85
C GLY A 528 -10.17 5.81 -18.83
N THR A 529 -8.87 6.11 -18.76
CA THR A 529 -7.97 5.50 -17.77
C THR A 529 -8.33 5.89 -16.34
N LEU A 530 -8.82 7.11 -16.07
CA LEU A 530 -9.33 7.51 -14.76
C LEU A 530 -10.55 6.69 -14.34
N LEU A 531 -11.50 6.45 -15.25
CA LEU A 531 -12.65 5.60 -14.97
C LEU A 531 -12.23 4.14 -14.71
N MET A 532 -11.22 3.66 -15.43
CA MET A 532 -10.66 2.33 -15.20
C MET A 532 -9.91 2.24 -13.87
N ALA A 533 -9.30 3.33 -13.36
CA ALA A 533 -8.61 3.37 -12.09
C ALA A 533 -9.53 3.05 -10.89
N ILE A 534 -10.84 3.31 -11.01
CA ILE A 534 -11.83 2.96 -9.99
C ILE A 534 -11.93 1.43 -9.81
N ARG A 535 -11.53 0.63 -10.80
CA ARG A 535 -11.48 -0.84 -10.68
C ARG A 535 -10.57 -1.29 -9.53
N ALA A 536 -9.50 -0.54 -9.27
CA ALA A 536 -8.56 -0.82 -8.18
C ALA A 536 -9.19 -0.71 -6.78
N PHE A 537 -10.34 -0.03 -6.64
CA PHE A 537 -11.13 0.00 -5.41
C PHE A 537 -11.82 -1.34 -5.10
N GLY A 538 -11.93 -2.22 -6.08
CA GLY A 538 -12.58 -3.53 -5.96
C GLY A 538 -11.74 -4.61 -5.28
N PHE A 539 -10.90 -4.27 -4.29
CA PHE A 539 -10.14 -5.18 -3.44
C PHE A 539 -11.02 -6.33 -2.89
N ASP A 540 -12.22 -6.00 -2.41
CA ASP A 540 -13.19 -6.94 -1.86
C ASP A 540 -13.63 -8.05 -2.85
N LYS A 541 -13.76 -7.71 -4.15
CA LYS A 541 -14.17 -8.68 -5.18
C LYS A 541 -13.08 -9.70 -5.51
N GLN A 542 -11.80 -9.31 -5.36
CA GLN A 542 -10.66 -10.20 -5.55
C GLN A 542 -10.58 -11.19 -4.40
N HIS A 543 -10.76 -10.71 -3.17
CA HIS A 543 -10.79 -11.49 -1.94
C HIS A 543 -11.82 -12.63 -1.99
N HIS A 544 -13.05 -12.37 -2.43
CA HIS A 544 -14.07 -13.41 -2.59
C HIS A 544 -13.73 -14.43 -3.68
N ARG A 545 -13.02 -14.07 -4.75
CA ARG A 545 -12.64 -15.02 -5.81
C ARG A 545 -11.59 -16.02 -5.33
N VAL A 546 -10.61 -15.60 -4.56
CA VAL A 546 -9.58 -16.50 -4.02
C VAL A 546 -10.19 -17.48 -3.01
N ARG A 547 -11.07 -16.98 -2.15
CA ARG A 547 -11.75 -17.80 -1.12
C ARG A 547 -12.71 -18.85 -1.69
N ASP A 548 -13.30 -18.61 -2.85
CA ASP A 548 -14.18 -19.56 -3.55
C ASP A 548 -13.41 -20.72 -4.21
N TYR A 549 -12.11 -20.57 -4.45
CA TYR A 549 -11.24 -21.62 -5.00
C TYR A 549 -10.58 -22.50 -3.93
N LEU A 550 -10.61 -22.10 -2.66
CA LEU A 550 -10.12 -22.94 -1.58
C LEU A 550 -11.16 -24.05 -1.30
N PRO A 551 -10.75 -25.32 -1.25
CA PRO A 551 -11.67 -26.39 -0.91
C PRO A 551 -12.25 -26.09 0.47
N LYS A 552 -13.57 -25.99 0.57
CA LYS A 552 -14.29 -25.91 1.84
C LYS A 552 -13.87 -27.11 2.67
N ILE A 553 -12.91 -26.92 3.56
CA ILE A 553 -12.57 -27.93 4.56
C ILE A 553 -13.80 -28.04 5.45
N LYS A 554 -14.55 -29.13 5.28
CA LYS A 554 -15.65 -29.45 6.16
C LYS A 554 -15.07 -29.56 7.55
N SER A 555 -15.52 -28.68 8.45
CA SER A 555 -15.38 -28.88 9.88
C SER A 555 -16.18 -30.14 10.25
N GLU A 556 -15.53 -31.29 10.36
CA GLU A 556 -16.01 -32.44 11.12
C GLU A 556 -15.45 -32.38 12.53
#